data_2721d1c7a21a20f426ee8b7868c398e1
#
_entry.id   2721d1c7a21a20f426ee8b7868c398e1
#
_cell.length_a   1.000
_cell.length_b   1.000
_cell.length_c   1.000
_cell.angle_alpha   90.00
_cell.angle_beta   90.00
_cell.angle_gamma   90.00
#
_symmetry.space_group_name_H-M   'P 1'
#
loop_
_entity.id
_entity.type
_entity.pdbx_description
1 polymer ?
#
loop_
_entity_poly.entity_id
_entity_poly.type
_entity_poly.pdbx_seq_one_letter_code
_entity_poly.pdbx_strand_id
1 'polypeptide(L)'
;MSDLIEIPARKGIATYLKEGQVIKIINTHGHQVVDTWAFNASDLSEFSSNEHIRVKLSNIFPKLGDPLYTNKRRPIAILKEDTSPGIHDTLMAACDVYRYEQLGCTEYHENCSDNLHAAMEKLGVKISNTPAPLNLWMNIPVNVEGNCGWKPPVSKPGDFVTFRVVMDCIFAMSACPQDLVPINAGNPVEAHFQVLD
;
A
#
# COMPACT_ATOMS: atom_id res chain seq x y z
N MET A 1 -13.82 9.91 19.03
CA MET A 1 -12.73 8.94 18.73
C MET A 1 -13.04 8.38 17.36
N SER A 2 -12.09 8.38 16.44
CA SER A 2 -12.28 7.78 15.11
C SER A 2 -12.38 6.26 15.26
N ASP A 3 -13.28 5.66 14.49
CA ASP A 3 -13.46 4.21 14.51
C ASP A 3 -12.21 3.49 13.98
N LEU A 4 -11.86 2.39 14.66
CA LEU A 4 -10.87 1.44 14.15
C LEU A 4 -11.55 0.53 13.12
N ILE A 5 -11.08 0.57 11.89
CA ILE A 5 -11.68 -0.16 10.76
C ILE A 5 -10.73 -1.27 10.33
N GLU A 6 -11.26 -2.48 10.20
CA GLU A 6 -10.49 -3.63 9.74
C GLU A 6 -10.25 -3.58 8.22
N ILE A 7 -9.04 -3.89 7.82
CA ILE A 7 -8.68 -4.30 6.46
C ILE A 7 -8.62 -5.83 6.51
N PRO A 8 -9.67 -6.55 6.09
CA PRO A 8 -9.73 -7.98 6.31
C PRO A 8 -8.58 -8.71 5.61
N ALA A 9 -8.11 -9.79 6.21
CA ALA A 9 -7.07 -10.63 5.63
C ALA A 9 -7.39 -11.00 4.18
N ARG A 10 -6.42 -10.83 3.27
CA ARG A 10 -6.55 -11.14 1.84
C ARG A 10 -7.57 -10.28 1.08
N LYS A 11 -8.07 -9.18 1.66
CA LYS A 11 -9.08 -8.29 1.05
C LYS A 11 -8.59 -6.85 0.97
N GLY A 12 -9.34 -6.07 0.20
CA GLY A 12 -9.12 -4.63 0.04
C GLY A 12 -10.27 -3.79 0.59
N ILE A 13 -9.93 -2.58 0.97
CA ILE A 13 -10.85 -1.53 1.38
C ILE A 13 -10.38 -0.19 0.83
N ALA A 14 -11.32 0.71 0.50
CA ALA A 14 -11.01 2.07 0.11
C ALA A 14 -11.89 3.06 0.87
N THR A 15 -11.38 4.26 1.08
CA THR A 15 -12.08 5.34 1.79
C THR A 15 -11.80 6.69 1.15
N TYR A 16 -12.79 7.60 1.17
CA TYR A 16 -12.58 9.00 0.82
C TYR A 16 -11.92 9.74 1.96
N LEU A 17 -10.95 10.59 1.63
CA LEU A 17 -10.28 11.50 2.56
C LEU A 17 -10.34 12.92 2.01
N LYS A 18 -10.64 13.87 2.89
CA LYS A 18 -10.58 15.31 2.60
C LYS A 18 -9.17 15.83 2.83
N GLU A 19 -8.76 16.84 2.06
CA GLU A 19 -7.52 17.55 2.30
C GLU A 19 -7.37 17.94 3.78
N GLY A 20 -6.20 17.64 4.35
CA GLY A 20 -5.87 17.88 5.75
C GLY A 20 -6.07 16.67 6.65
N GLN A 21 -6.98 15.76 6.33
CA GLN A 21 -7.19 14.55 7.14
C GLN A 21 -5.96 13.63 7.14
N VAL A 22 -5.88 12.83 8.18
CA VAL A 22 -4.80 11.85 8.37
C VAL A 22 -5.37 10.44 8.33
N ILE A 23 -4.76 9.57 7.55
CA ILE A 23 -5.01 8.12 7.62
C ILE A 23 -3.88 7.47 8.41
N LYS A 24 -4.25 6.69 9.43
CA LYS A 24 -3.34 5.85 10.22
C LYS A 24 -3.58 4.40 9.84
N ILE A 25 -2.55 3.71 9.33
CA ILE A 25 -2.59 2.30 8.95
C ILE A 25 -1.76 1.53 9.97
N ILE A 26 -2.31 0.45 10.53
CA ILE A 26 -1.75 -0.29 11.66
C ILE A 26 -1.47 -1.72 11.25
N ASN A 27 -0.22 -2.16 11.42
CA ASN A 27 0.18 -3.55 11.28
C ASN A 27 -0.15 -4.31 12.57
N THR A 28 -1.38 -4.78 12.68
CA THR A 28 -1.92 -5.38 13.90
C THR A 28 -1.06 -6.52 14.43
N HIS A 29 -0.58 -7.38 13.53
CA HIS A 29 0.21 -8.56 13.87
C HIS A 29 1.71 -8.39 13.60
N GLY A 30 2.13 -7.30 12.95
CA GLY A 30 3.53 -6.97 12.69
C GLY A 30 4.14 -7.64 11.46
N HIS A 31 3.46 -8.56 10.80
CA HIS A 31 4.01 -9.28 9.64
C HIS A 31 3.15 -9.16 8.37
N GLN A 32 2.11 -8.32 8.39
CA GLN A 32 1.23 -8.12 7.23
C GLN A 32 1.75 -6.99 6.33
N VAL A 33 1.98 -7.30 5.06
CA VAL A 33 2.19 -6.28 4.02
C VAL A 33 0.84 -5.68 3.62
N VAL A 34 0.79 -4.37 3.53
CA VAL A 34 -0.40 -3.65 3.05
C VAL A 34 -0.02 -2.85 1.81
N ASP A 35 -0.55 -3.25 0.67
CA ASP A 35 -0.45 -2.49 -0.57
C ASP A 35 -1.34 -1.26 -0.47
N THR A 36 -0.81 -0.07 -0.78
CA THR A 36 -1.56 1.19 -0.64
C THR A 36 -1.50 2.04 -1.91
N TRP A 37 -2.62 2.70 -2.20
CA TRP A 37 -2.78 3.64 -3.31
C TRP A 37 -3.54 4.88 -2.86
N ALA A 38 -3.25 6.00 -3.48
CA ALA A 38 -4.03 7.23 -3.33
C ALA A 38 -4.41 7.76 -4.71
N PHE A 39 -5.70 8.00 -4.95
CA PHE A 39 -6.23 8.55 -6.20
C PHE A 39 -6.82 9.92 -5.93
N ASN A 40 -6.57 10.89 -6.80
CA ASN A 40 -7.26 12.17 -6.73
C ASN A 40 -8.79 11.96 -6.88
N ALA A 41 -9.58 12.36 -5.88
CA ALA A 41 -11.01 12.12 -5.85
C ALA A 41 -11.79 12.79 -7.01
N SER A 42 -11.24 13.87 -7.59
CA SER A 42 -11.85 14.58 -8.72
C SER A 42 -11.36 14.10 -10.09
N ASP A 43 -10.26 13.32 -10.12
CA ASP A 43 -9.66 12.83 -11.36
C ASP A 43 -8.87 11.52 -11.09
N LEU A 44 -9.54 10.39 -11.24
CA LEU A 44 -8.95 9.06 -10.98
C LEU A 44 -7.79 8.69 -11.91
N SER A 45 -7.57 9.44 -13.00
CA SER A 45 -6.38 9.28 -13.84
C SER A 45 -5.11 9.82 -13.18
N GLU A 46 -5.25 10.56 -12.08
CA GLU A 46 -4.17 11.05 -11.23
C GLU A 46 -4.11 10.24 -9.95
N PHE A 47 -3.00 9.56 -9.73
CA PHE A 47 -2.79 8.65 -8.61
C PHE A 47 -1.34 8.70 -8.11
N SER A 48 -1.11 8.27 -6.88
CA SER A 48 0.24 8.10 -6.31
C SER A 48 1.08 7.17 -7.17
N SER A 49 2.28 7.60 -7.56
CA SER A 49 3.12 6.90 -8.51
C SER A 49 4.54 6.74 -7.97
N ASN A 50 4.92 5.50 -7.69
CA ASN A 50 6.21 5.20 -7.07
C ASN A 50 7.40 5.64 -7.92
N GLU A 51 7.34 5.50 -9.25
CA GLU A 51 8.39 5.95 -10.15
C GLU A 51 8.57 7.48 -10.10
N HIS A 52 7.49 8.24 -9.93
CA HIS A 52 7.56 9.71 -9.77
C HIS A 52 8.06 10.10 -8.37
N ILE A 53 7.68 9.34 -7.34
CA ILE A 53 8.17 9.50 -5.96
C ILE A 53 9.68 9.28 -5.93
N ARG A 54 10.16 8.15 -6.46
CA ARG A 54 11.60 7.82 -6.48
C ARG A 54 12.44 8.88 -7.20
N VAL A 55 11.97 9.37 -8.36
CA VAL A 55 12.67 10.43 -9.11
C VAL A 55 12.74 11.71 -8.29
N LYS A 56 11.66 12.11 -7.62
CA LYS A 56 11.61 13.35 -6.84
C LYS A 56 12.43 13.28 -5.58
N LEU A 57 12.38 12.15 -4.86
CA LEU A 57 13.08 11.98 -3.60
C LEU A 57 14.54 11.52 -3.77
N SER A 58 14.91 11.02 -4.96
CA SER A 58 16.20 10.33 -5.20
C SER A 58 16.43 9.21 -4.19
N ASN A 59 15.34 8.51 -3.83
CA ASN A 59 15.33 7.44 -2.84
C ASN A 59 14.35 6.35 -3.27
N ILE A 60 14.60 5.10 -2.88
CA ILE A 60 13.74 3.96 -3.23
C ILE A 60 12.47 3.88 -2.38
N PHE A 61 12.44 4.51 -1.21
CA PHE A 61 11.23 4.63 -0.40
C PHE A 61 11.17 5.97 0.34
N PRO A 62 9.96 6.48 0.64
CA PRO A 62 9.77 7.75 1.34
C PRO A 62 10.22 7.64 2.81
N LYS A 63 10.68 8.75 3.36
CA LYS A 63 11.02 8.95 4.76
C LYS A 63 10.02 9.89 5.43
N LEU A 64 10.11 10.02 6.74
CA LEU A 64 9.28 10.97 7.50
C LEU A 64 9.39 12.38 6.92
N GLY A 65 8.25 12.98 6.65
CA GLY A 65 8.11 14.30 6.04
C GLY A 65 8.08 14.28 4.50
N ASP A 66 8.41 13.18 3.86
CA ASP A 66 8.41 13.10 2.40
C ASP A 66 7.00 13.03 1.83
N PRO A 67 6.72 13.79 0.76
CA PRO A 67 5.48 13.69 0.01
C PRO A 67 5.45 12.45 -0.90
N LEU A 68 4.29 11.81 -0.96
CA LEU A 68 3.94 10.92 -2.05
C LEU A 68 3.50 11.76 -3.26
N TYR A 69 4.11 11.54 -4.41
CA TYR A 69 3.81 12.28 -5.64
C TYR A 69 2.92 11.46 -6.57
N THR A 70 2.02 12.17 -7.25
CA THR A 70 1.19 11.58 -8.31
C THR A 70 1.98 11.42 -9.62
N ASN A 71 1.40 10.67 -10.57
CA ASN A 71 1.87 10.60 -11.95
C ASN A 71 1.83 11.97 -12.68
N LYS A 72 1.14 12.98 -12.11
CA LYS A 72 1.18 14.39 -12.54
C LYS A 72 2.14 15.25 -11.72
N ARG A 73 3.02 14.64 -10.90
CA ARG A 73 4.07 15.27 -10.08
C ARG A 73 3.55 16.27 -9.04
N ARG A 74 2.32 16.10 -8.59
CA ARG A 74 1.74 16.85 -7.47
C ARG A 74 1.79 16.00 -6.20
N PRO A 75 2.03 16.58 -5.01
CA PRO A 75 1.91 15.85 -3.76
C PRO A 75 0.45 15.47 -3.51
N ILE A 76 0.20 14.25 -3.07
CA ILE A 76 -1.14 13.75 -2.70
C ILE A 76 -1.25 13.44 -1.20
N ALA A 77 -0.17 12.96 -0.60
CA ALA A 77 -0.09 12.69 0.83
C ALA A 77 1.34 12.91 1.33
N ILE A 78 1.51 13.08 2.63
CA ILE A 78 2.81 13.24 3.30
C ILE A 78 2.93 12.18 4.38
N LEU A 79 4.00 11.40 4.39
CA LEU A 79 4.32 10.46 5.47
C LEU A 79 4.66 11.23 6.74
N LYS A 80 3.82 11.14 7.78
CA LYS A 80 3.94 11.93 9.00
C LYS A 80 4.57 11.17 10.15
N GLU A 81 4.21 9.91 10.31
CA GLU A 81 4.71 9.03 11.35
C GLU A 81 4.94 7.63 10.79
N ASP A 82 5.94 6.97 11.30
CA ASP A 82 6.24 5.57 11.06
C ASP A 82 6.93 5.03 12.31
N THR A 83 6.28 4.11 13.00
CA THR A 83 6.81 3.49 14.23
C THR A 83 7.60 2.22 13.95
N SER A 84 7.57 1.74 12.70
CA SER A 84 8.33 0.60 12.25
C SER A 84 9.79 0.96 11.94
N PRO A 85 10.66 0.01 11.62
CA PRO A 85 12.01 0.31 11.13
C PRO A 85 12.09 1.09 9.81
N GLY A 86 10.95 1.47 9.19
CA GLY A 86 10.88 2.28 7.98
C GLY A 86 11.21 1.51 6.70
N ILE A 87 11.07 0.18 6.73
CA ILE A 87 11.28 -0.67 5.55
C ILE A 87 9.95 -0.87 4.85
N HIS A 88 9.83 -0.23 3.69
CA HIS A 88 8.70 -0.31 2.76
C HIS A 88 9.22 -0.60 1.37
N ASP A 89 8.35 -0.98 0.45
CA ASP A 89 8.74 -1.23 -0.93
C ASP A 89 7.97 -0.34 -1.91
N THR A 90 8.67 0.14 -2.93
CA THR A 90 8.13 0.89 -4.05
C THR A 90 8.50 0.27 -5.40
N LEU A 91 9.12 -0.91 -5.40
CA LEU A 91 9.68 -1.54 -6.60
C LEU A 91 8.75 -2.61 -7.15
N MET A 92 8.05 -3.34 -6.27
CA MET A 92 7.22 -4.47 -6.65
C MET A 92 5.83 -4.00 -7.05
N ALA A 93 5.34 -4.56 -8.16
CA ALA A 93 3.94 -4.40 -8.57
C ALA A 93 3.00 -5.10 -7.58
N ALA A 94 1.75 -4.68 -7.53
CA ALA A 94 0.70 -5.44 -6.87
C ALA A 94 0.66 -6.86 -7.42
N CYS A 95 0.46 -7.86 -6.55
CA CYS A 95 0.22 -9.20 -7.02
C CYS A 95 -1.11 -9.27 -7.79
N ASP A 96 -1.15 -10.11 -8.81
CA ASP A 96 -2.28 -10.33 -9.70
C ASP A 96 -2.39 -11.82 -10.08
N VAL A 97 -3.39 -12.18 -10.86
CA VAL A 97 -3.60 -13.56 -11.30
C VAL A 97 -2.37 -14.12 -12.03
N TYR A 98 -1.72 -13.31 -12.86
CA TYR A 98 -0.54 -13.74 -13.65
C TYR A 98 0.67 -14.02 -12.75
N ARG A 99 0.82 -13.23 -11.66
CA ARG A 99 1.88 -13.49 -10.68
C ARG A 99 1.68 -14.83 -9.99
N TYR A 100 0.45 -15.18 -9.63
CA TYR A 100 0.16 -16.46 -8.98
C TYR A 100 0.29 -17.63 -9.96
N GLU A 101 -0.07 -17.47 -11.22
CA GLU A 101 0.22 -18.45 -12.27
C GLU A 101 1.75 -18.72 -12.40
N GLN A 102 2.57 -17.66 -12.41
CA GLN A 102 4.05 -17.78 -12.40
C GLN A 102 4.58 -18.50 -11.17
N LEU A 103 3.88 -18.41 -10.04
CA LEU A 103 4.23 -19.11 -8.80
C LEU A 103 3.68 -20.56 -8.73
N GLY A 104 2.99 -21.01 -9.79
CA GLY A 104 2.51 -22.37 -9.94
C GLY A 104 1.07 -22.61 -9.51
N CYS A 105 0.30 -21.55 -9.22
CA CYS A 105 -1.14 -21.71 -8.96
C CYS A 105 -1.87 -22.10 -10.24
N THR A 106 -2.69 -23.13 -10.18
CA THR A 106 -3.54 -23.60 -11.28
C THR A 106 -5.00 -23.15 -11.12
N GLU A 107 -5.35 -22.63 -9.96
CA GLU A 107 -6.67 -22.10 -9.63
C GLU A 107 -6.56 -20.63 -9.22
N TYR A 108 -7.71 -19.94 -9.18
CA TYR A 108 -7.77 -18.54 -8.74
C TYR A 108 -7.20 -18.40 -7.34
N HIS A 109 -6.28 -17.47 -7.19
CA HIS A 109 -5.75 -17.01 -5.91
C HIS A 109 -6.12 -15.53 -5.70
N GLU A 110 -6.55 -15.18 -4.50
CA GLU A 110 -6.79 -13.78 -4.12
C GLU A 110 -5.54 -12.94 -4.35
N ASN A 111 -5.71 -11.69 -4.80
CA ASN A 111 -4.60 -10.84 -5.17
C ASN A 111 -4.89 -9.36 -4.92
N CYS A 112 -3.85 -8.54 -4.81
CA CYS A 112 -3.96 -7.12 -4.49
C CYS A 112 -4.58 -6.30 -5.62
N SER A 113 -4.38 -6.69 -6.88
CA SER A 113 -4.99 -6.01 -8.03
C SER A 113 -6.52 -6.13 -7.98
N ASP A 114 -7.05 -7.33 -7.84
CA ASP A 114 -8.50 -7.55 -7.73
C ASP A 114 -9.08 -6.90 -6.46
N ASN A 115 -8.34 -6.93 -5.35
CA ASN A 115 -8.72 -6.27 -4.11
C ASN A 115 -8.88 -4.76 -4.28
N LEU A 116 -7.95 -4.11 -5.00
CA LEU A 116 -8.04 -2.69 -5.32
C LEU A 116 -9.31 -2.39 -6.13
N HIS A 117 -9.51 -3.11 -7.24
CA HIS A 117 -10.68 -2.89 -8.10
C HIS A 117 -12.00 -3.12 -7.36
N ALA A 118 -12.11 -4.19 -6.58
CA ALA A 118 -13.29 -4.48 -5.77
C ALA A 118 -13.54 -3.42 -4.68
N ALA A 119 -12.48 -2.90 -4.04
CA ALA A 119 -12.60 -1.84 -3.05
C ALA A 119 -13.07 -0.52 -3.67
N MET A 120 -12.56 -0.15 -4.84
CA MET A 120 -13.01 1.04 -5.58
C MET A 120 -14.44 0.90 -6.06
N GLU A 121 -14.84 -0.28 -6.55
CA GLU A 121 -16.19 -0.55 -7.01
C GLU A 121 -17.24 -0.43 -5.87
N LYS A 122 -16.89 -0.83 -4.64
CA LYS A 122 -17.75 -0.61 -3.45
C LYS A 122 -18.00 0.86 -3.15
N LEU A 123 -17.12 1.77 -3.56
CA LEU A 123 -17.32 3.22 -3.48
C LEU A 123 -18.07 3.78 -4.70
N GLY A 124 -18.49 2.94 -5.64
CA GLY A 124 -19.20 3.34 -6.87
C GLY A 124 -18.28 3.93 -7.94
N VAL A 125 -16.96 3.73 -7.85
CA VAL A 125 -15.97 4.24 -8.81
C VAL A 125 -15.24 3.09 -9.51
N LYS A 126 -14.83 3.33 -10.75
CA LYS A 126 -14.03 2.35 -11.53
C LYS A 126 -12.73 2.96 -11.98
N ILE A 127 -11.68 2.18 -11.89
CA ILE A 127 -10.35 2.50 -12.41
C ILE A 127 -10.00 1.55 -13.54
N SER A 128 -9.22 1.99 -14.50
CA SER A 128 -8.86 1.19 -15.69
C SER A 128 -7.62 0.32 -15.50
N ASN A 129 -6.74 0.70 -14.58
CA ASN A 129 -5.45 0.05 -14.38
C ASN A 129 -5.14 -0.07 -12.89
N THR A 130 -4.26 -1.01 -12.54
CA THR A 130 -3.67 -1.14 -11.21
C THR A 130 -2.31 -0.44 -11.21
N PRO A 131 -2.17 0.76 -10.61
CA PRO A 131 -0.86 1.37 -10.43
C PRO A 131 0.02 0.55 -9.50
N ALA A 132 1.35 0.72 -9.57
CA ALA A 132 2.26 0.13 -8.60
C ALA A 132 1.97 0.72 -7.19
N PRO A 133 1.71 -0.11 -6.17
CA PRO A 133 1.40 0.33 -4.81
C PRO A 133 2.65 0.81 -4.07
N LEU A 134 2.47 1.65 -3.06
CA LEU A 134 3.41 1.70 -1.94
C LEU A 134 3.11 0.51 -1.04
N ASN A 135 4.04 -0.45 -1.00
CA ASN A 135 3.92 -1.69 -0.24
C ASN A 135 4.44 -1.45 1.20
N LEU A 136 3.53 -1.14 2.12
CA LEU A 136 3.90 -0.91 3.52
C LEU A 136 4.44 -2.19 4.15
N TRP A 137 5.59 -2.05 4.86
CA TRP A 137 6.29 -3.11 5.60
C TRP A 137 6.82 -4.27 4.75
N MET A 138 6.76 -4.14 3.41
CA MET A 138 7.32 -5.15 2.52
C MET A 138 8.84 -5.07 2.51
N ASN A 139 9.50 -6.17 2.83
CA ASN A 139 10.95 -6.24 2.97
C ASN A 139 11.61 -6.88 1.74
N ILE A 140 11.99 -6.03 0.79
CA ILE A 140 12.66 -6.42 -0.46
C ILE A 140 14.05 -5.77 -0.52
N PRO A 141 15.05 -6.33 0.18
CA PRO A 141 16.41 -5.79 0.08
C PRO A 141 16.96 -5.96 -1.33
N VAL A 142 17.56 -4.89 -1.86
CA VAL A 142 18.24 -4.86 -3.16
C VAL A 142 19.74 -4.80 -2.91
N ASN A 143 20.51 -5.72 -3.50
CA ASN A 143 21.94 -5.72 -3.40
C ASN A 143 22.60 -4.85 -4.48
N VAL A 144 23.94 -4.72 -4.44
CA VAL A 144 24.70 -3.87 -5.38
C VAL A 144 24.65 -4.35 -6.82
N GLU A 145 24.36 -5.63 -7.06
CA GLU A 145 24.16 -6.22 -8.40
C GLU A 145 22.72 -6.04 -8.91
N GLY A 146 21.82 -5.44 -8.10
CA GLY A 146 20.43 -5.22 -8.46
C GLY A 146 19.50 -6.40 -8.18
N ASN A 147 19.96 -7.45 -7.51
CA ASN A 147 19.11 -8.58 -7.14
C ASN A 147 18.20 -8.21 -5.97
N CYS A 148 16.90 -8.56 -6.09
CA CYS A 148 15.89 -8.35 -5.07
C CYS A 148 15.73 -9.61 -4.21
N GLY A 149 15.78 -9.44 -2.89
CA GLY A 149 15.50 -10.52 -1.93
C GLY A 149 14.05 -10.47 -1.46
N TRP A 150 13.50 -11.63 -1.08
CA TRP A 150 12.17 -11.75 -0.49
C TRP A 150 12.32 -12.15 0.96
N LYS A 151 12.00 -11.25 1.88
CA LYS A 151 12.16 -11.48 3.32
C LYS A 151 10.90 -11.14 4.09
N PRO A 152 10.67 -11.80 5.25
CA PRO A 152 9.59 -11.39 6.14
C PRO A 152 9.70 -9.93 6.55
N PRO A 153 8.57 -9.28 6.87
CA PRO A 153 8.56 -7.96 7.49
C PRO A 153 9.40 -7.91 8.77
N VAL A 154 9.93 -6.74 9.07
CA VAL A 154 10.69 -6.48 10.32
C VAL A 154 9.91 -5.59 11.28
N SER A 155 8.70 -5.21 10.92
CA SER A 155 7.74 -4.50 11.77
C SER A 155 7.25 -5.38 12.91
N LYS A 156 6.74 -4.75 13.96
CA LYS A 156 6.23 -5.40 15.18
C LYS A 156 4.73 -5.26 15.28
N PRO A 157 4.05 -6.13 16.05
CA PRO A 157 2.63 -5.96 16.32
C PRO A 157 2.31 -4.57 16.85
N GLY A 158 1.35 -3.89 16.20
CA GLY A 158 0.92 -2.53 16.53
C GLY A 158 1.74 -1.40 15.91
N ASP A 159 2.81 -1.70 15.15
CA ASP A 159 3.49 -0.69 14.35
C ASP A 159 2.50 -0.05 13.37
N PHE A 160 2.66 1.25 13.11
CA PHE A 160 1.77 1.98 12.23
C PHE A 160 2.52 3.03 11.42
N VAL A 161 1.89 3.45 10.33
CA VAL A 161 2.26 4.64 9.56
C VAL A 161 1.09 5.61 9.53
N THR A 162 1.38 6.91 9.43
CA THR A 162 0.35 7.93 9.19
C THR A 162 0.68 8.75 7.96
N PHE A 163 -0.35 9.00 7.15
CA PHE A 163 -0.26 9.90 6.00
C PHE A 163 -1.27 11.04 6.19
N ARG A 164 -0.79 12.30 6.12
CA ARG A 164 -1.68 13.45 5.98
C ARG A 164 -1.90 13.71 4.50
N VAL A 165 -3.15 13.67 4.05
CA VAL A 165 -3.49 13.97 2.65
C VAL A 165 -3.47 15.47 2.39
N VAL A 166 -3.03 15.87 1.21
CA VAL A 166 -2.86 17.27 0.80
C VAL A 166 -3.70 17.64 -0.43
N MET A 167 -4.62 16.77 -0.77
CA MET A 167 -5.74 16.99 -1.68
C MET A 167 -6.84 15.98 -1.37
N ASP A 168 -8.08 16.27 -1.74
CA ASP A 168 -9.18 15.29 -1.65
C ASP A 168 -8.80 14.03 -2.45
N CYS A 169 -8.81 12.88 -1.80
CA CYS A 169 -8.40 11.63 -2.44
C CYS A 169 -9.23 10.42 -2.01
N ILE A 170 -9.15 9.36 -2.79
CA ILE A 170 -9.54 8.02 -2.38
C ILE A 170 -8.26 7.29 -1.99
N PHE A 171 -8.20 6.83 -0.75
CA PHE A 171 -7.10 6.00 -0.27
C PHE A 171 -7.54 4.54 -0.23
N ALA A 172 -6.88 3.69 -1.00
CA ALA A 172 -7.16 2.27 -1.10
C ALA A 172 -6.04 1.44 -0.47
N MET A 173 -6.42 0.36 0.20
CA MET A 173 -5.53 -0.54 0.92
C MET A 173 -5.90 -1.98 0.65
N SER A 174 -4.90 -2.87 0.54
CA SER A 174 -5.09 -4.31 0.45
C SER A 174 -4.19 -5.01 1.44
N ALA A 175 -4.76 -5.80 2.37
CA ALA A 175 -3.99 -6.76 3.17
C ALA A 175 -3.52 -7.87 2.22
N CYS A 176 -2.27 -7.77 1.77
CA CYS A 176 -1.70 -8.58 0.69
C CYS A 176 -1.90 -10.08 0.92
N PRO A 177 -2.53 -10.82 -0.02
CA PRO A 177 -2.84 -12.25 0.15
C PRO A 177 -1.63 -13.18 -0.07
N GLN A 178 -0.44 -12.64 -0.35
CA GLN A 178 0.72 -13.43 -0.74
C GLN A 178 1.23 -14.34 0.38
N ASP A 179 1.12 -15.66 0.17
CA ASP A 179 1.56 -16.73 1.09
C ASP A 179 2.59 -17.69 0.46
N LEU A 180 2.89 -17.53 -0.84
CA LEU A 180 3.85 -18.38 -1.56
C LEU A 180 5.30 -17.85 -1.51
N VAL A 181 5.47 -16.61 -1.04
CA VAL A 181 6.78 -16.01 -0.76
C VAL A 181 6.75 -15.39 0.65
N PRO A 182 7.88 -15.20 1.33
CA PRO A 182 7.90 -14.93 2.78
C PRO A 182 7.49 -13.50 3.19
N ILE A 183 6.96 -12.67 2.30
CA ILE A 183 6.68 -11.24 2.59
C ILE A 183 5.62 -11.00 3.66
N ASN A 184 4.73 -11.96 3.93
CA ASN A 184 3.77 -11.95 5.03
C ASN A 184 4.10 -13.03 6.06
N ALA A 185 5.39 -13.43 6.18
CA ALA A 185 5.81 -14.59 6.96
C ALA A 185 5.05 -15.88 6.59
N GLY A 186 4.50 -15.98 5.36
CA GLY A 186 3.71 -17.11 4.88
C GLY A 186 2.29 -17.20 5.45
N ASN A 187 1.83 -16.20 6.21
CA ASN A 187 0.53 -16.19 6.85
C ASN A 187 -0.15 -14.82 6.77
N PRO A 188 -0.83 -14.51 5.66
CA PRO A 188 -1.60 -13.27 5.54
C PRO A 188 -2.69 -13.15 6.60
N VAL A 189 -2.74 -12.00 7.28
CA VAL A 189 -3.68 -11.65 8.34
C VAL A 189 -4.33 -10.29 8.06
N GLU A 190 -5.25 -9.87 8.91
CA GLU A 190 -5.85 -8.53 8.83
C GLU A 190 -4.86 -7.45 9.28
N ALA A 191 -5.12 -6.24 8.80
CA ALA A 191 -4.56 -5.00 9.29
C ALA A 191 -5.71 -4.06 9.68
N HIS A 192 -5.42 -2.89 10.23
CA HIS A 192 -6.46 -1.93 10.60
C HIS A 192 -6.08 -0.52 10.13
N PHE A 193 -7.09 0.35 10.05
CA PHE A 193 -6.84 1.78 9.84
C PHE A 193 -7.83 2.65 10.60
N GLN A 194 -7.48 3.93 10.73
CA GLN A 194 -8.32 5.00 11.28
C GLN A 194 -8.19 6.23 10.41
N VAL A 195 -9.26 7.00 10.28
CA VAL A 195 -9.23 8.34 9.70
C VAL A 195 -9.31 9.35 10.84
N LEU A 196 -8.35 10.26 10.87
CA LEU A 196 -8.20 11.31 11.90
C LEU A 196 -8.38 12.68 11.23
N ASP A 197 -8.97 13.63 11.95
CA ASP A 197 -9.13 15.02 11.50
C ASP A 197 -7.86 15.84 11.70
#